data_34bb365c44c1f71ad36356d1cda083a6
#
_entry.id   34bb365c44c1f71ad36356d1cda083a6
#
_cell.length_a   1.000
_cell.length_b   1.000
_cell.length_c   1.000
_cell.angle_alpha   90.00
_cell.angle_beta   90.00
_cell.angle_gamma   90.00
#
_symmetry.space_group_name_H-M   'P 1'
#
loop_
_entity.id
_entity.type
_entity.pdbx_description
1 polymer ?
#
loop_
_entity_poly.entity_id
_entity_poly.type
_entity_poly.pdbx_seq_one_letter_code
_entity_poly.pdbx_strand_id
1 'polypeptide(L)'
;HEKFTIICTYVGYKRYELQIEQKDSEIEIPLDSDDILLEGVTITARNPGRTEAGARAIEKQAMNVVNVMSAKAIELSPDITVANVIQRMSGVTIERNSSGEGQYAILRGMDKRYNYTLVNGVKIPSPDNKNRFVPLDIFPSEMLDRLEVTKSLTANLEGDGIGGAVNLVMKDAPSERQFTVNLSTGYNAMYLGRDFQSFAHNDISSKSPYEAAGFPKNYKVTMKDF
;
A
#
# COMPACT_ATOMS: atom_id res chain seq x y z
N HIS A 1 68.71 -18.65 3.95
CA HIS A 1 67.69 -18.50 5.01
C HIS A 1 66.37 -18.33 4.28
N GLU A 2 65.50 -19.35 4.37
CA GLU A 2 64.14 -19.22 3.85
C GLU A 2 63.30 -18.52 4.91
N LYS A 3 62.64 -17.43 4.49
CA LYS A 3 61.71 -16.69 5.30
C LYS A 3 60.29 -17.16 4.97
N PHE A 4 59.53 -17.48 5.98
CA PHE A 4 58.15 -17.90 5.83
C PHE A 4 57.23 -16.82 6.42
N THR A 5 56.12 -16.55 5.78
CA THR A 5 55.09 -15.65 6.31
C THR A 5 53.89 -16.50 6.78
N ILE A 6 53.59 -16.43 8.07
CA ILE A 6 52.38 -17.04 8.63
C ILE A 6 51.29 -15.97 8.65
N ILE A 7 50.15 -16.30 8.09
CA ILE A 7 48.93 -15.48 8.14
C ILE A 7 47.94 -16.19 9.04
N CYS A 8 47.61 -15.54 10.15
CA CYS A 8 46.58 -16.05 11.07
C CYS A 8 45.29 -15.24 10.91
N THR A 9 44.17 -15.94 10.63
CA THR A 9 42.83 -15.34 10.53
C THR A 9 41.88 -16.11 11.41
N TYR A 10 41.18 -15.41 12.29
CA TYR A 10 40.15 -15.99 13.13
C TYR A 10 38.92 -15.04 13.19
N VAL A 11 37.71 -15.58 13.26
CA VAL A 11 36.50 -14.80 13.25
C VAL A 11 36.43 -13.91 14.51
N GLY A 12 36.31 -12.60 14.32
CA GLY A 12 36.28 -11.62 15.41
C GLY A 12 37.65 -11.08 15.83
N TYR A 13 38.70 -11.42 15.12
CA TYR A 13 40.07 -10.92 15.36
C TYR A 13 40.67 -10.33 14.08
N LYS A 14 41.56 -9.34 14.26
CA LYS A 14 42.32 -8.75 13.15
C LYS A 14 43.24 -9.76 12.51
N ARG A 15 43.34 -9.70 11.18
CA ARG A 15 44.31 -10.51 10.46
C ARG A 15 45.72 -10.15 10.93
N TYR A 16 46.47 -11.17 11.40
CA TYR A 16 47.84 -11.05 11.86
C TYR A 16 48.80 -11.71 10.88
N GLU A 17 49.85 -10.98 10.50
CA GLU A 17 50.90 -11.49 9.57
C GLU A 17 52.24 -11.43 10.29
N LEU A 18 52.92 -12.56 10.40
CA LEU A 18 54.23 -12.67 11.01
C LEU A 18 55.22 -13.31 10.04
N GLN A 19 56.38 -12.67 9.89
CA GLN A 19 57.52 -13.29 9.16
C GLN A 19 58.44 -14.02 10.15
N ILE A 20 58.67 -15.31 9.92
CA ILE A 20 59.51 -16.15 10.76
C ILE A 20 60.72 -16.66 9.98
N GLU A 21 61.83 -16.84 10.70
CA GLU A 21 63.02 -17.50 10.21
C GLU A 21 63.07 -18.93 10.80
N GLN A 22 63.59 -19.90 10.08
CA GLN A 22 63.56 -21.35 10.34
C GLN A 22 64.07 -21.82 11.73
N LYS A 23 64.32 -20.90 12.68
CA LYS A 23 64.99 -21.20 13.94
C LYS A 23 64.03 -21.08 15.17
N ASP A 24 62.81 -20.63 14.98
CA ASP A 24 61.87 -20.40 16.08
C ASP A 24 61.06 -21.66 16.33
N SER A 25 61.20 -22.25 17.53
CA SER A 25 60.52 -23.49 17.91
C SER A 25 59.15 -23.24 18.58
N GLU A 26 58.86 -22.03 19.03
CA GLU A 26 57.63 -21.66 19.68
C GLU A 26 57.27 -20.21 19.31
N ILE A 27 56.06 -19.98 18.81
CA ILE A 27 55.62 -18.67 18.31
C ILE A 27 54.33 -18.31 19.02
N GLU A 28 54.34 -17.27 19.82
CA GLU A 28 53.14 -16.66 20.37
C GLU A 28 52.58 -15.67 19.37
N ILE A 29 51.31 -15.86 19.00
CA ILE A 29 50.58 -14.97 18.10
C ILE A 29 49.56 -14.19 18.92
N PRO A 30 49.79 -12.88 19.23
CA PRO A 30 48.80 -12.06 19.88
C PRO A 30 47.68 -11.77 18.89
N LEU A 31 46.49 -12.21 19.20
CA LEU A 31 45.27 -11.89 18.43
C LEU A 31 44.57 -10.69 19.08
N ASP A 32 44.65 -9.55 18.39
CA ASP A 32 43.85 -8.38 18.76
C ASP A 32 42.40 -8.61 18.32
N SER A 33 41.46 -8.41 19.24
CA SER A 33 40.05 -8.45 18.86
C SER A 33 39.79 -7.37 17.80
N ASP A 34 39.22 -7.79 16.69
CA ASP A 34 38.68 -6.87 15.73
C ASP A 34 37.35 -6.37 16.37
N ASP A 35 37.48 -5.33 17.20
CA ASP A 35 36.32 -4.51 17.55
C ASP A 35 35.85 -3.83 16.27
N ILE A 36 35.29 -4.64 15.37
CA ILE A 36 34.28 -4.12 14.47
C ILE A 36 33.23 -3.61 15.43
N LEU A 37 33.33 -2.33 15.80
CA LEU A 37 32.17 -1.52 16.04
C LEU A 37 31.32 -1.77 14.80
N LEU A 38 30.48 -2.76 14.86
CA LEU A 38 29.27 -2.77 14.09
C LEU A 38 28.69 -1.40 14.44
N GLU A 39 29.02 -0.39 13.62
CA GLU A 39 28.22 0.83 13.57
C GLU A 39 26.82 0.30 13.62
N GLY A 40 26.17 0.54 14.78
CA GLY A 40 25.01 -0.21 15.14
C GLY A 40 24.17 -0.36 13.89
N VAL A 41 24.10 -1.57 13.37
CA VAL A 41 23.03 -1.91 12.47
C VAL A 41 21.83 -1.64 13.34
N THR A 42 21.39 -0.39 13.31
CA THR A 42 20.06 -0.04 13.72
C THR A 42 19.24 -0.94 12.82
N ILE A 43 18.86 -2.09 13.34
CA ILE A 43 17.78 -2.88 12.82
C ILE A 43 16.58 -1.97 13.09
N THR A 44 16.46 -0.94 12.28
CA THR A 44 15.16 -0.40 12.00
C THR A 44 14.42 -1.64 11.58
N ALA A 45 13.51 -2.11 12.43
CA ALA A 45 12.62 -3.19 12.09
C ALA A 45 11.96 -2.71 10.80
N ARG A 46 12.57 -3.05 9.67
CA ARG A 46 12.04 -2.74 8.36
C ARG A 46 10.80 -3.58 8.32
N ASN A 47 9.67 -2.90 8.41
CA ASN A 47 8.39 -3.56 8.24
C ASN A 47 8.53 -4.48 7.02
N PRO A 48 8.54 -5.81 7.20
CA PRO A 48 8.92 -6.75 6.14
C PRO A 48 8.04 -6.58 4.90
N GLY A 49 6.83 -6.05 5.05
CA GLY A 49 5.89 -5.83 3.96
C GLY A 49 6.25 -4.69 3.00
N ARG A 50 7.23 -3.84 3.29
CA ARG A 50 7.58 -2.70 2.41
C ARG A 50 8.28 -3.12 1.14
N THR A 51 9.02 -4.21 1.16
CA THR A 51 9.75 -4.74 0.00
C THR A 51 9.03 -5.94 -0.59
N GLU A 52 9.24 -6.19 -1.88
CA GLU A 52 8.66 -7.35 -2.57
C GLU A 52 9.12 -8.69 -1.94
N ALA A 53 10.40 -8.78 -1.59
CA ALA A 53 10.94 -9.95 -0.89
C ALA A 53 10.27 -10.17 0.48
N GLY A 54 10.03 -9.10 1.21
CA GLY A 54 9.34 -9.15 2.49
C GLY A 54 7.86 -9.53 2.33
N ALA A 55 7.17 -9.02 1.32
CA ALA A 55 5.80 -9.41 1.00
C ALA A 55 5.72 -10.93 0.70
N ARG A 56 6.65 -11.46 -0.09
CA ARG A 56 6.74 -12.91 -0.37
C ARG A 56 7.09 -13.74 0.86
N ALA A 57 7.89 -13.19 1.78
CA ALA A 57 8.17 -13.86 3.05
C ALA A 57 6.92 -13.97 3.93
N ILE A 58 6.09 -12.92 3.98
CA ILE A 58 4.80 -12.94 4.69
C ILE A 58 3.87 -14.00 4.08
N GLU A 59 3.73 -14.02 2.75
CA GLU A 59 2.92 -15.04 2.06
C GLU A 59 3.39 -16.46 2.39
N LYS A 60 4.71 -16.69 2.38
CA LYS A 60 5.30 -18.00 2.65
C LYS A 60 5.09 -18.47 4.09
N GLN A 61 5.09 -17.54 5.05
CA GLN A 61 4.93 -17.84 6.48
C GLN A 61 3.46 -17.91 6.91
N ALA A 62 2.55 -17.43 6.08
CA ALA A 62 1.13 -17.45 6.39
C ALA A 62 0.58 -18.87 6.47
N MET A 63 -0.26 -19.13 7.49
CA MET A 63 -0.95 -20.41 7.66
C MET A 63 -2.14 -20.57 6.70
N ASN A 64 -2.52 -19.54 6.01
CA ASN A 64 -3.66 -19.45 5.10
C ASN A 64 -3.25 -18.93 3.72
N VAL A 65 -4.17 -19.00 2.76
CA VAL A 65 -3.94 -18.43 1.43
C VAL A 65 -4.11 -16.91 1.50
N VAL A 66 -2.99 -16.22 1.54
CA VAL A 66 -2.91 -14.75 1.53
C VAL A 66 -2.07 -14.28 0.34
N ASN A 67 -2.47 -13.19 -0.28
CA ASN A 67 -1.64 -12.45 -1.22
C ASN A 67 -1.28 -11.10 -0.61
N VAL A 68 -0.03 -10.72 -0.75
CA VAL A 68 0.49 -9.46 -0.19
C VAL A 68 1.10 -8.61 -1.28
N MET A 69 0.67 -7.36 -1.36
CA MET A 69 1.28 -6.35 -2.21
C MET A 69 2.10 -5.40 -1.34
N SER A 70 3.38 -5.26 -1.67
CA SER A 70 4.31 -4.42 -0.93
C SER A 70 4.07 -2.93 -1.14
N ALA A 71 4.52 -2.08 -0.20
CA ALA A 71 4.52 -0.63 -0.37
C ALA A 71 5.17 -0.21 -1.69
N LYS A 72 6.33 -0.81 -2.01
CA LYS A 72 7.05 -0.50 -3.24
C LYS A 72 6.24 -0.82 -4.50
N ALA A 73 5.50 -1.93 -4.53
CA ALA A 73 4.64 -2.27 -5.65
C ALA A 73 3.46 -1.29 -5.78
N ILE A 74 2.92 -0.83 -4.65
CA ILE A 74 1.84 0.17 -4.60
C ILE A 74 2.36 1.53 -5.12
N GLU A 75 3.52 1.98 -4.65
CA GLU A 75 4.14 3.26 -5.05
C GLU A 75 4.51 3.31 -6.55
N LEU A 76 4.88 2.18 -7.13
CA LEU A 76 5.15 2.07 -8.58
C LEU A 76 3.89 2.04 -9.44
N SER A 77 2.74 1.84 -8.83
CA SER A 77 1.45 1.81 -9.52
C SER A 77 0.91 3.24 -9.67
N PRO A 78 0.33 3.60 -10.82
CA PRO A 78 -0.28 4.92 -11.03
C PRO A 78 -1.65 5.05 -10.33
N ASP A 79 -2.02 4.10 -9.51
CA ASP A 79 -3.34 4.00 -8.91
C ASP A 79 -3.46 4.88 -7.67
N ILE A 80 -4.42 5.80 -7.68
CA ILE A 80 -4.62 6.78 -6.61
C ILE A 80 -5.40 6.16 -5.43
N THR A 81 -6.30 5.22 -5.70
CA THR A 81 -7.16 4.60 -4.69
C THR A 81 -6.84 3.13 -4.47
N VAL A 82 -7.11 2.64 -3.27
CA VAL A 82 -6.96 1.23 -2.93
C VAL A 82 -7.81 0.33 -3.83
N ALA A 83 -8.99 0.79 -4.24
CA ALA A 83 -9.85 0.06 -5.16
C ALA A 83 -9.15 -0.28 -6.48
N ASN A 84 -8.36 0.65 -7.01
CA ASN A 84 -7.62 0.42 -8.25
C ASN A 84 -6.38 -0.46 -8.02
N VAL A 85 -5.68 -0.27 -6.89
CA VAL A 85 -4.51 -1.07 -6.52
C VAL A 85 -4.87 -2.55 -6.38
N ILE A 86 -5.97 -2.87 -5.67
CA ILE A 86 -6.33 -4.25 -5.33
C ILE A 86 -6.66 -5.11 -6.55
N GLN A 87 -7.16 -4.52 -7.64
CA GLN A 87 -7.47 -5.28 -8.87
C GLN A 87 -6.22 -5.88 -9.53
N ARG A 88 -5.02 -5.41 -9.16
CA ARG A 88 -3.75 -5.99 -9.63
C ARG A 88 -3.40 -7.30 -8.93
N MET A 89 -4.12 -7.63 -7.86
CA MET A 89 -3.91 -8.86 -7.12
C MET A 89 -4.64 -10.02 -7.77
N SER A 90 -4.01 -11.18 -7.80
CA SER A 90 -4.59 -12.38 -8.39
C SER A 90 -5.90 -12.77 -7.69
N GLY A 91 -6.93 -13.09 -8.50
CA GLY A 91 -8.24 -13.54 -8.02
C GLY A 91 -9.10 -12.44 -7.37
N VAL A 92 -8.77 -11.18 -7.64
CA VAL A 92 -9.55 -10.02 -7.24
C VAL A 92 -10.07 -9.30 -8.47
N THR A 93 -11.34 -8.96 -8.46
CA THR A 93 -11.97 -8.07 -9.43
C THR A 93 -12.61 -6.90 -8.69
N ILE A 94 -12.94 -5.85 -9.40
CA ILE A 94 -13.53 -4.64 -8.81
C ILE A 94 -14.88 -4.37 -9.43
N GLU A 95 -15.87 -4.19 -8.59
CA GLU A 95 -17.13 -3.59 -8.99
C GLU A 95 -16.93 -2.08 -9.14
N ARG A 96 -17.42 -1.56 -10.26
CA ARG A 96 -17.27 -0.14 -10.61
C ARG A 96 -18.60 0.58 -10.42
N ASN A 97 -18.50 1.84 -10.02
CA ASN A 97 -19.65 2.72 -9.95
C ASN A 97 -20.11 3.19 -11.35
N SER A 98 -21.17 3.98 -11.41
CA SER A 98 -21.70 4.53 -12.68
C SER A 98 -20.72 5.45 -13.42
N SER A 99 -19.73 6.02 -12.72
CA SER A 99 -18.67 6.84 -13.31
C SER A 99 -17.51 6.02 -13.86
N GLY A 100 -17.55 4.67 -13.70
CA GLY A 100 -16.49 3.76 -14.14
C GLY A 100 -15.33 3.61 -13.15
N GLU A 101 -15.41 4.24 -11.98
CA GLU A 101 -14.40 4.14 -10.94
C GLU A 101 -14.60 2.87 -10.11
N GLY A 102 -13.50 2.22 -9.73
CA GLY A 102 -13.53 1.05 -8.87
C GLY A 102 -13.99 1.39 -7.48
N GLN A 103 -14.88 0.57 -6.90
CA GLN A 103 -15.45 0.84 -5.59
C GLN A 103 -15.34 -0.35 -4.63
N TYR A 104 -15.82 -1.52 -5.01
CA TYR A 104 -15.88 -2.68 -4.13
C TYR A 104 -15.04 -3.83 -4.65
N ALA A 105 -14.29 -4.48 -3.75
CA ALA A 105 -13.55 -5.69 -4.09
C ALA A 105 -14.50 -6.89 -4.19
N ILE A 106 -14.30 -7.69 -5.23
CA ILE A 106 -14.94 -8.98 -5.44
C ILE A 106 -13.84 -10.03 -5.43
N LEU A 107 -13.82 -10.84 -4.38
CA LEU A 107 -12.81 -11.87 -4.18
C LEU A 107 -13.33 -13.20 -4.70
N ARG A 108 -12.56 -13.86 -5.56
CA ARG A 108 -12.90 -15.18 -6.13
C ARG A 108 -14.28 -15.26 -6.78
N GLY A 109 -14.78 -14.15 -7.33
CA GLY A 109 -16.11 -14.06 -7.92
C GLY A 109 -17.27 -14.02 -6.92
N MET A 110 -17.00 -13.95 -5.62
CA MET A 110 -18.02 -13.82 -4.58
C MET A 110 -18.49 -12.37 -4.47
N ASP A 111 -19.80 -12.18 -4.40
CA ASP A 111 -20.41 -10.86 -4.24
C ASP A 111 -19.76 -10.09 -3.07
N LYS A 112 -19.67 -8.75 -3.21
CA LYS A 112 -19.07 -7.84 -2.23
C LYS A 112 -19.58 -8.02 -0.79
N ARG A 113 -20.81 -8.48 -0.60
CA ARG A 113 -21.41 -8.75 0.72
C ARG A 113 -20.74 -9.89 1.49
N TYR A 114 -20.00 -10.74 0.79
CA TYR A 114 -19.29 -11.88 1.38
C TYR A 114 -17.80 -11.58 1.64
N ASN A 115 -17.39 -10.36 1.39
CA ASN A 115 -16.05 -9.88 1.65
C ASN A 115 -16.10 -8.81 2.74
N TYR A 116 -15.07 -8.73 3.57
CA TYR A 116 -14.99 -7.64 4.51
C TYR A 116 -13.60 -6.97 4.51
N THR A 117 -13.58 -5.76 4.99
CA THR A 117 -12.38 -4.92 5.01
C THR A 117 -11.88 -4.74 6.42
N LEU A 118 -10.57 -4.93 6.59
CA LEU A 118 -9.83 -4.68 7.82
C LEU A 118 -8.90 -3.48 7.60
N VAL A 119 -8.68 -2.72 8.64
CA VAL A 119 -7.61 -1.72 8.72
C VAL A 119 -6.71 -2.13 9.88
N ASN A 120 -5.44 -2.40 9.60
CA ASN A 120 -4.47 -2.92 10.58
C ASN A 120 -5.00 -4.14 11.34
N GLY A 121 -5.71 -5.05 10.65
CA GLY A 121 -6.29 -6.25 11.23
C GLY A 121 -7.60 -6.07 11.98
N VAL A 122 -8.11 -4.84 12.09
CA VAL A 122 -9.38 -4.53 12.76
C VAL A 122 -10.47 -4.34 11.71
N LYS A 123 -11.59 -5.06 11.86
CA LYS A 123 -12.75 -4.90 10.98
C LYS A 123 -13.37 -3.52 11.14
N ILE A 124 -13.57 -2.84 10.03
CA ILE A 124 -14.18 -1.51 10.03
C ILE A 124 -15.64 -1.57 9.56
N PRO A 125 -16.51 -0.75 10.16
CA PRO A 125 -17.89 -0.64 9.71
C PRO A 125 -17.99 0.04 8.35
N SER A 126 -19.03 -0.30 7.60
CA SER A 126 -19.37 0.42 6.37
C SER A 126 -19.82 1.85 6.68
N PRO A 127 -19.43 2.83 5.87
CA PRO A 127 -20.01 4.18 5.95
C PRO A 127 -21.47 4.25 5.49
N ASP A 128 -21.92 3.21 4.77
CA ASP A 128 -23.33 3.09 4.33
C ASP A 128 -24.15 2.37 5.40
N ASN A 129 -25.22 3.00 5.85
CA ASN A 129 -26.11 2.46 6.87
C ASN A 129 -26.94 1.22 6.42
N LYS A 130 -27.00 0.97 5.12
CA LYS A 130 -27.76 -0.16 4.54
C LYS A 130 -26.88 -1.39 4.24
N ASN A 131 -25.60 -1.19 4.08
CA ASN A 131 -24.67 -2.19 3.61
C ASN A 131 -23.55 -2.45 4.62
N ARG A 132 -23.02 -3.68 4.64
CA ARG A 132 -21.89 -4.05 5.51
C ARG A 132 -20.53 -3.97 4.83
N PHE A 133 -20.50 -3.86 3.51
CA PHE A 133 -19.28 -3.80 2.74
C PHE A 133 -18.76 -2.37 2.65
N VAL A 134 -17.44 -2.24 2.69
CA VAL A 134 -16.75 -0.94 2.72
C VAL A 134 -16.25 -0.61 1.32
N PRO A 135 -16.56 0.58 0.80
CA PRO A 135 -15.99 1.03 -0.47
C PRO A 135 -14.49 1.32 -0.32
N LEU A 136 -13.68 0.79 -1.21
CA LEU A 136 -12.23 0.92 -1.16
C LEU A 136 -11.69 2.19 -1.85
N ASP A 137 -12.54 2.92 -2.55
CA ASP A 137 -12.24 4.21 -3.18
C ASP A 137 -12.04 5.34 -2.17
N ILE A 138 -12.54 5.19 -0.94
CA ILE A 138 -12.34 6.17 0.13
C ILE A 138 -10.92 6.15 0.72
N PHE A 139 -10.12 5.12 0.41
CA PHE A 139 -8.76 4.99 0.93
C PHE A 139 -7.75 5.38 -0.15
N PRO A 140 -6.93 6.45 0.06
CA PRO A 140 -5.82 6.75 -0.80
C PRO A 140 -4.74 5.66 -0.72
N SER A 141 -4.20 5.26 -1.87
CA SER A 141 -3.16 4.24 -1.95
C SER A 141 -1.86 4.64 -1.22
N GLU A 142 -1.59 5.94 -1.14
CA GLU A 142 -0.40 6.50 -0.48
C GLU A 142 -0.34 6.23 1.04
N MET A 143 -1.49 5.98 1.66
CA MET A 143 -1.56 5.67 3.10
C MET A 143 -1.15 4.24 3.42
N LEU A 144 -1.06 3.36 2.42
CA LEU A 144 -0.76 1.96 2.63
C LEU A 144 0.74 1.69 2.80
N ASP A 145 1.07 0.91 3.81
CA ASP A 145 2.37 0.23 3.92
C ASP A 145 2.36 -1.08 3.12
N ARG A 146 1.26 -1.79 3.14
CA ARG A 146 1.02 -2.98 2.31
C ARG A 146 -0.47 -3.30 2.25
N LEU A 147 -0.84 -4.09 1.27
CA LEU A 147 -2.20 -4.59 1.08
C LEU A 147 -2.18 -6.12 1.16
N GLU A 148 -3.00 -6.68 2.03
CA GLU A 148 -3.11 -8.11 2.23
C GLU A 148 -4.51 -8.59 1.83
N VAL A 149 -4.59 -9.61 0.99
CA VAL A 149 -5.87 -10.23 0.63
C VAL A 149 -5.85 -11.68 1.07
N THR A 150 -6.63 -11.96 2.10
CA THR A 150 -6.82 -13.30 2.66
C THR A 150 -7.95 -14.00 1.92
N LYS A 151 -7.62 -15.12 1.30
CA LYS A 151 -8.58 -15.92 0.51
C LYS A 151 -9.17 -17.11 1.27
N SER A 152 -8.56 -17.51 2.34
CA SER A 152 -9.08 -18.55 3.24
C SER A 152 -9.06 -18.04 4.67
N LEU A 153 -10.20 -18.13 5.35
CA LEU A 153 -10.32 -17.63 6.71
C LEU A 153 -9.58 -18.54 7.70
N THR A 154 -8.95 -17.92 8.67
CA THR A 154 -8.40 -18.57 9.86
C THR A 154 -9.35 -18.35 11.03
N ALA A 155 -9.20 -19.14 12.10
CA ALA A 155 -10.12 -19.12 13.24
C ALA A 155 -10.18 -17.77 14.00
N ASN A 156 -9.20 -16.89 13.78
CA ASN A 156 -9.16 -15.54 14.34
C ASN A 156 -9.97 -14.52 13.52
N LEU A 157 -10.43 -14.90 12.32
CA LEU A 157 -11.23 -14.05 11.45
C LEU A 157 -12.71 -14.39 11.58
N GLU A 158 -13.57 -13.40 11.39
CA GLU A 158 -15.01 -13.60 11.46
C GLU A 158 -15.51 -14.43 10.27
N GLY A 159 -16.45 -15.34 10.53
CA GLY A 159 -16.95 -16.31 9.55
C GLY A 159 -17.87 -15.71 8.48
N ASP A 160 -18.22 -14.43 8.53
CA ASP A 160 -19.05 -13.75 7.55
C ASP A 160 -18.31 -13.40 6.24
N GLY A 161 -16.98 -13.47 6.26
CA GLY A 161 -16.12 -13.21 5.10
C GLY A 161 -15.86 -14.43 4.22
N ILE A 162 -16.88 -15.15 3.77
CA ILE A 162 -16.74 -16.39 2.98
C ILE A 162 -15.92 -16.18 1.70
N GLY A 163 -16.04 -15.00 1.09
CA GLY A 163 -15.25 -14.61 -0.10
C GLY A 163 -13.79 -14.34 0.23
N GLY A 164 -13.53 -13.80 1.41
CA GLY A 164 -12.22 -13.42 1.90
C GLY A 164 -12.23 -12.09 2.65
N ALA A 165 -11.04 -11.67 3.07
CA ALA A 165 -10.82 -10.42 3.76
C ALA A 165 -9.75 -9.58 3.06
N VAL A 166 -9.96 -8.29 3.00
CA VAL A 166 -9.00 -7.29 2.52
C VAL A 166 -8.47 -6.54 3.73
N ASN A 167 -7.19 -6.67 4.04
CA ASN A 167 -6.54 -5.97 5.13
C ASN A 167 -5.66 -4.83 4.60
N LEU A 168 -6.01 -3.63 4.96
CA LEU A 168 -5.29 -2.41 4.65
C LEU A 168 -4.30 -2.15 5.77
N VAL A 169 -3.03 -2.46 5.57
CA VAL A 169 -1.99 -2.13 6.54
C VAL A 169 -1.50 -0.73 6.25
N MET A 170 -1.81 0.18 7.17
CA MET A 170 -1.47 1.59 7.04
C MET A 170 0.00 1.85 7.38
N LYS A 171 0.57 2.90 6.79
CA LYS A 171 1.89 3.40 7.16
C LYS A 171 1.89 3.88 8.61
N ASP A 172 2.98 3.61 9.32
CA ASP A 172 3.21 4.18 10.64
C ASP A 172 3.42 5.70 10.53
N ALA A 173 3.08 6.41 11.58
CA ALA A 173 3.35 7.84 11.66
C ALA A 173 4.87 8.09 11.57
N PRO A 174 5.33 8.98 10.70
CA PRO A 174 6.74 9.29 10.59
C PRO A 174 7.25 9.97 11.86
N SER A 175 8.47 9.63 12.29
CA SER A 175 9.13 10.24 13.46
C SER A 175 9.43 11.72 13.27
N GLU A 176 9.57 12.14 12.01
CA GLU A 176 9.84 13.53 11.62
C GLU A 176 8.71 14.05 10.74
N ARG A 177 8.55 15.39 10.74
CA ARG A 177 7.55 16.02 9.87
C ARG A 177 7.92 15.81 8.41
N GLN A 178 7.04 15.19 7.65
CA GLN A 178 7.19 14.99 6.21
C GLN A 178 6.06 15.70 5.48
N PHE A 179 6.43 16.41 4.42
CA PHE A 179 5.47 17.02 3.50
C PHE A 179 5.68 16.39 2.13
N THR A 180 4.66 15.71 1.65
CA THR A 180 4.67 15.11 0.30
C THR A 180 3.60 15.80 -0.52
N VAL A 181 3.97 16.30 -1.68
CA VAL A 181 3.04 16.92 -2.63
C VAL A 181 3.14 16.16 -3.94
N ASN A 182 2.04 15.53 -4.32
CA ASN A 182 1.93 14.80 -5.58
C ASN A 182 1.03 15.62 -6.53
N LEU A 183 1.59 16.02 -7.66
CA LEU A 183 0.86 16.68 -8.73
C LEU A 183 0.79 15.75 -9.91
N SER A 184 -0.43 15.39 -10.30
CA SER A 184 -0.66 14.58 -11.49
C SER A 184 -1.61 15.32 -12.43
N THR A 185 -1.34 15.24 -13.72
CA THR A 185 -2.23 15.72 -14.76
C THR A 185 -2.43 14.63 -15.79
N GLY A 186 -3.66 14.50 -16.25
CA GLY A 186 -4.01 13.53 -17.29
C GLY A 186 -4.71 14.21 -18.44
N TYR A 187 -4.41 13.78 -19.65
CA TYR A 187 -5.10 14.21 -20.84
C TYR A 187 -5.59 13.00 -21.61
N ASN A 188 -6.86 13.04 -22.02
CA ASN A 188 -7.40 11.96 -22.83
C ASN A 188 -6.97 12.15 -24.28
N ALA A 189 -6.18 11.21 -24.79
CA ALA A 189 -5.64 11.26 -26.16
C ALA A 189 -6.74 11.32 -27.24
N MET A 190 -7.96 10.92 -26.97
CA MET A 190 -9.09 11.03 -27.90
C MET A 190 -9.46 12.48 -28.22
N TYR A 191 -9.10 13.43 -27.36
CA TYR A 191 -9.37 14.85 -27.56
C TYR A 191 -8.18 15.62 -28.14
N LEU A 192 -7.05 14.95 -28.40
CA LEU A 192 -5.92 15.55 -29.07
C LEU A 192 -6.33 16.00 -30.51
N GLY A 193 -6.23 17.30 -30.77
CA GLY A 193 -6.56 17.87 -32.08
C GLY A 193 -8.06 18.05 -32.36
N ARG A 194 -8.90 17.89 -31.34
CA ARG A 194 -10.34 18.20 -31.42
C ARG A 194 -10.66 19.45 -30.62
N ASP A 195 -11.64 20.23 -31.12
CA ASP A 195 -12.14 21.36 -30.37
C ASP A 195 -12.80 20.89 -29.05
N PHE A 196 -12.47 21.57 -27.97
CA PHE A 196 -13.08 21.29 -26.68
C PHE A 196 -14.54 21.74 -26.68
N GLN A 197 -15.46 20.79 -26.56
CA GLN A 197 -16.88 21.10 -26.46
C GLN A 197 -17.19 21.43 -25.00
N SER A 198 -17.52 22.67 -24.73
CA SER A 198 -17.99 23.14 -23.44
C SER A 198 -19.39 23.73 -23.56
N PHE A 199 -20.15 23.68 -22.49
CA PHE A 199 -21.39 24.46 -22.43
C PHE A 199 -21.06 25.95 -22.42
N ALA A 200 -21.84 26.72 -23.18
CA ALA A 200 -21.74 28.16 -23.08
C ALA A 200 -22.12 28.59 -21.63
N HIS A 201 -21.25 29.37 -20.99
CA HIS A 201 -21.46 29.78 -19.60
C HIS A 201 -22.80 30.52 -19.43
N ASN A 202 -23.25 31.21 -20.47
CA ASN A 202 -24.53 31.93 -20.51
C ASN A 202 -25.77 31.02 -20.51
N ASP A 203 -25.58 29.72 -20.86
CA ASP A 203 -26.68 28.74 -20.87
C ASP A 203 -26.92 28.14 -19.48
N ILE A 204 -25.95 28.35 -18.56
CA ILE A 204 -26.07 27.93 -17.18
C ILE A 204 -26.76 29.04 -16.40
N SER A 205 -28.08 28.90 -16.19
CA SER A 205 -28.81 29.84 -15.36
C SER A 205 -28.44 29.63 -13.90
N SER A 206 -27.96 30.71 -13.24
CA SER A 206 -27.79 30.74 -11.79
C SER A 206 -29.10 30.97 -11.03
N LYS A 207 -30.17 31.29 -11.75
CA LYS A 207 -31.51 31.49 -11.20
C LYS A 207 -32.36 30.25 -11.40
N SER A 208 -33.17 29.92 -10.42
CA SER A 208 -34.19 28.90 -10.59
C SER A 208 -35.17 29.28 -11.71
N PRO A 209 -35.88 28.33 -12.36
CA PRO A 209 -36.88 28.65 -13.36
C PRO A 209 -37.94 29.64 -12.89
N TYR A 210 -38.27 29.60 -11.61
CA TYR A 210 -39.26 30.52 -10.99
C TYR A 210 -38.69 31.93 -10.80
N GLU A 211 -37.42 32.04 -10.38
CA GLU A 211 -36.73 33.32 -10.30
C GLU A 211 -36.56 33.95 -11.68
N ALA A 212 -36.28 33.12 -12.71
CA ALA A 212 -36.19 33.56 -14.08
C ALA A 212 -37.58 34.05 -14.62
N ALA A 213 -38.65 33.46 -14.16
CA ALA A 213 -40.01 33.87 -14.48
C ALA A 213 -40.55 35.09 -13.63
N GLY A 214 -39.67 35.66 -12.78
CA GLY A 214 -40.00 36.84 -11.99
C GLY A 214 -40.70 36.58 -10.64
N PHE A 215 -40.73 35.32 -10.20
CA PHE A 215 -41.28 35.00 -8.87
C PHE A 215 -40.25 35.29 -7.77
N PRO A 216 -40.69 35.63 -6.54
CA PRO A 216 -39.82 35.84 -5.40
C PRO A 216 -39.00 34.60 -5.06
N LYS A 217 -37.80 34.78 -4.51
CA LYS A 217 -36.86 33.68 -4.14
C LYS A 217 -37.47 32.62 -3.19
N ASN A 218 -38.48 33.00 -2.40
CA ASN A 218 -39.17 32.12 -1.45
C ASN A 218 -40.57 31.71 -1.94
N TYR A 219 -40.84 31.80 -3.23
CA TYR A 219 -42.14 31.44 -3.79
C TYR A 219 -42.43 29.95 -3.58
N LYS A 220 -43.55 29.64 -2.92
CA LYS A 220 -44.03 28.28 -2.78
C LYS A 220 -44.88 27.91 -3.97
N VAL A 221 -44.40 26.98 -4.76
CA VAL A 221 -45.13 26.45 -5.91
C VAL A 221 -46.39 25.77 -5.44
N THR A 222 -47.50 26.12 -6.03
CA THR A 222 -48.80 25.51 -5.79
C THR A 222 -49.28 24.76 -7.03
N MET A 223 -50.22 23.81 -6.85
CA MET A 223 -50.81 23.06 -7.99
C MET A 223 -51.51 23.94 -9.01
N LYS A 224 -51.70 25.23 -8.74
CA LYS A 224 -52.30 26.20 -9.66
C LYS A 224 -51.27 26.84 -10.58
N ASP A 225 -50.00 26.63 -10.35
CA ASP A 225 -48.88 27.19 -11.09
C ASP A 225 -48.48 26.28 -12.27
N PHE A 226 -49.11 25.13 -12.40
CA PHE A 226 -49.09 24.19 -13.49
C PHE A 226 -50.43 24.16 -14.21
#